data_571e044c857765365d1bc2c26a65e17d
#
_entry.id   571e044c857765365d1bc2c26a65e17d
#
_cell.length_a   1.000
_cell.length_b   1.000
_cell.length_c   1.000
_cell.angle_alpha   90.00
_cell.angle_beta   90.00
_cell.angle_gamma   90.00
#
_symmetry.space_group_name_H-M   'P 1'
#
loop_
_entity.id
_entity.type
_entity.pdbx_description
1 polymer ?
#
loop_
_entity_poly.entity_id
_entity_poly.type
_entity_poly.pdbx_seq_one_letter_code
_entity_poly.pdbx_strand_id
1 'polypeptide(L)'
;GELYYGVGEQFDDFICINMEYGIGSGIIIDRQLFEGANGYSGEIGHIVVNRQSTIKGREGIEGTLEALASRYGIADIMKARMEKGEDSLLKNDEVIDSQSVLNAASSGDKLAIQVLEEAADYIGISIDILIKLFNTQAIVLSGGFGEEGEFFNEKIKSKVSELSLQLQKDEIPIMVSSFGTDANLMGAFSLILQNVLHLEG
;
A
#
# COMPACT_ATOMS: atom_id res chain seq x y z
N GLY A 1 10.26 0.52 12.35
CA GLY A 1 10.12 -0.92 12.65
C GLY A 1 10.84 -1.77 11.63
N GLU A 2 10.57 -1.59 10.35
CA GLU A 2 11.20 -2.32 9.25
C GLU A 2 12.72 -2.11 9.18
N LEU A 3 13.20 -0.90 9.50
CA LEU A 3 14.62 -0.57 9.50
C LEU A 3 15.42 -1.34 10.56
N TYR A 4 14.85 -1.57 11.73
CA TYR A 4 15.57 -2.15 12.87
C TYR A 4 15.27 -3.63 13.11
N TYR A 5 14.09 -4.11 12.72
CA TYR A 5 13.60 -5.42 13.10
C TYR A 5 12.90 -6.16 11.97
N GLY A 6 12.82 -5.56 10.79
CA GLY A 6 12.09 -6.11 9.66
C GLY A 6 12.93 -6.33 8.42
N VAL A 7 12.26 -6.54 7.30
CA VAL A 7 12.90 -6.82 6.01
C VAL A 7 13.71 -5.65 5.48
N GLY A 8 13.50 -4.44 6.00
CA GLY A 8 14.23 -3.22 5.65
C GLY A 8 15.63 -3.13 6.26
N GLU A 9 16.00 -3.97 7.25
CA GLU A 9 17.27 -3.92 7.97
C GLU A 9 18.50 -3.95 7.05
N GLN A 10 18.41 -4.64 5.93
CA GLN A 10 19.49 -4.83 4.96
C GLN A 10 19.69 -3.67 3.99
N PHE A 11 18.83 -2.63 4.03
CA PHE A 11 18.87 -1.49 3.11
C PHE A 11 19.14 -0.20 3.86
N ASP A 12 19.89 0.70 3.22
CA ASP A 12 20.10 2.05 3.72
C ASP A 12 18.99 2.99 3.26
N ASP A 13 18.49 2.77 2.02
CA ASP A 13 17.44 3.55 1.37
C ASP A 13 16.29 2.66 0.96
N PHE A 14 15.15 2.77 1.60
CA PHE A 14 13.94 2.03 1.21
C PHE A 14 12.67 2.82 1.56
N ILE A 15 11.56 2.43 0.95
CA ILE A 15 10.27 3.02 1.25
C ILE A 15 9.33 1.92 1.74
N CYS A 16 8.79 2.10 2.93
CA CYS A 16 7.75 1.23 3.48
C CYS A 16 6.38 1.84 3.16
N ILE A 17 5.51 1.08 2.52
CA ILE A 17 4.13 1.48 2.20
C ILE A 17 3.19 0.67 3.08
N ASN A 18 2.48 1.37 3.96
CA ASN A 18 1.49 0.76 4.84
C ASN A 18 0.10 0.85 4.22
N MET A 19 -0.52 -0.32 3.99
CA MET A 19 -1.85 -0.46 3.37
C MET A 19 -2.82 -1.06 4.38
N GLU A 20 -3.25 -0.24 5.31
CA GLU A 20 -4.23 -0.59 6.34
C GLU A 20 -5.58 0.06 6.04
N TYR A 21 -6.20 0.69 7.04
CA TYR A 21 -7.43 1.47 6.85
C TYR A 21 -7.22 2.60 5.83
N GLY A 22 -6.07 3.29 5.91
CA GLY A 22 -5.61 4.25 4.92
C GLY A 22 -4.36 3.75 4.21
N ILE A 23 -3.73 4.62 3.42
CA ILE A 23 -2.43 4.37 2.78
C ILE A 23 -1.47 5.48 3.18
N GLY A 24 -0.34 5.09 3.75
CA GLY A 24 0.76 5.99 4.07
C GLY A 24 2.10 5.38 3.69
N SER A 25 3.17 6.18 3.80
CA SER A 25 4.50 5.62 3.63
C SER A 25 5.51 6.20 4.62
N GLY A 26 6.51 5.39 4.97
CA GLY A 26 7.73 5.81 5.63
C GLY A 26 8.89 5.76 4.64
N ILE A 27 9.58 6.88 4.47
CA ILE A 27 10.70 7.00 3.54
C ILE A 27 11.98 6.96 4.37
N ILE A 28 12.84 5.99 4.12
CA ILE A 28 14.14 5.84 4.79
C ILE A 28 15.22 6.23 3.79
N ILE A 29 16.10 7.15 4.19
CA ILE A 29 17.27 7.63 3.43
C ILE A 29 18.47 7.63 4.37
N ASP A 30 19.58 7.03 3.96
CA ASP A 30 20.80 6.90 4.77
C ASP A 30 20.49 6.31 6.18
N ARG A 31 19.61 5.29 6.22
CA ARG A 31 19.11 4.63 7.45
C ARG A 31 18.37 5.55 8.43
N GLN A 32 17.87 6.69 7.96
CA GLN A 32 17.12 7.63 8.76
C GLN A 32 15.73 7.86 8.18
N LEU A 33 14.73 8.03 9.06
CA LEU A 33 13.38 8.40 8.64
C LEU A 33 13.41 9.83 8.08
N PHE A 34 13.02 9.95 6.81
CA PHE A 34 12.86 11.25 6.18
C PHE A 34 11.51 11.86 6.58
N GLU A 35 11.53 12.81 7.51
CA GLU A 35 10.33 13.45 8.03
C GLU A 35 9.82 14.61 7.16
N GLY A 36 10.70 15.17 6.32
CA GLY A 36 10.40 16.40 5.58
C GLY A 36 10.43 17.64 6.49
N ALA A 37 10.11 18.80 5.91
CA ALA A 37 10.23 20.07 6.63
C ALA A 37 9.26 20.23 7.82
N ASN A 38 8.10 19.57 7.76
CA ASN A 38 7.02 19.73 8.75
C ASN A 38 6.44 18.38 9.23
N GLY A 39 7.15 17.27 9.01
CA GLY A 39 6.68 15.94 9.42
C GLY A 39 5.58 15.34 8.53
N TYR A 40 5.37 15.86 7.33
CA TYR A 40 4.34 15.39 6.38
C TYR A 40 4.92 14.59 5.21
N SER A 41 6.15 14.10 5.35
CA SER A 41 6.71 13.22 4.33
C SER A 41 5.95 11.89 4.29
N GLY A 42 5.77 11.35 3.10
CA GLY A 42 5.18 10.03 2.95
C GLY A 42 3.65 9.95 2.92
N GLU A 43 2.95 11.08 2.90
CA GLU A 43 1.48 11.17 2.79
C GLU A 43 0.96 10.79 1.39
N ILE A 44 1.42 9.64 0.88
CA ILE A 44 1.12 9.17 -0.49
C ILE A 44 -0.36 8.85 -0.71
N GLY A 45 -1.07 8.47 0.34
CA GLY A 45 -2.51 8.19 0.29
C GLY A 45 -3.33 9.36 -0.23
N HIS A 46 -2.86 10.59 -0.01
CA HIS A 46 -3.54 11.83 -0.43
C HIS A 46 -3.19 12.28 -1.85
N ILE A 47 -2.29 11.58 -2.54
CA ILE A 47 -1.98 11.89 -3.95
C ILE A 47 -3.17 11.50 -4.82
N VAL A 48 -3.61 12.43 -5.69
CA VAL A 48 -4.65 12.17 -6.69
C VAL A 48 -4.06 11.34 -7.83
N VAL A 49 -4.41 10.05 -7.88
CA VAL A 49 -3.94 9.09 -8.89
C VAL A 49 -4.92 8.92 -10.04
N ASN A 50 -6.18 9.30 -9.85
CA ASN A 50 -7.20 9.28 -10.91
C ASN A 50 -8.08 10.53 -10.85
N ARG A 51 -7.80 11.52 -11.70
CA ARG A 51 -8.56 12.78 -11.77
C ARG A 51 -9.97 12.64 -12.36
N GLN A 52 -10.30 11.51 -12.96
CA GLN A 52 -11.64 11.24 -13.52
C GLN A 52 -12.53 10.49 -12.52
N SER A 53 -11.97 9.98 -11.44
CA SER A 53 -12.73 9.32 -10.39
C SER A 53 -13.53 10.34 -9.58
N THR A 54 -14.76 9.99 -9.28
CA THR A 54 -15.65 10.73 -8.35
C THR A 54 -15.65 10.12 -6.95
N ILE A 55 -14.87 9.08 -6.73
CA ILE A 55 -14.75 8.40 -5.43
C ILE A 55 -13.93 9.30 -4.51
N LYS A 56 -14.50 9.59 -3.34
CA LYS A 56 -13.90 10.48 -2.34
C LYS A 56 -13.22 9.69 -1.24
N GLY A 57 -12.02 10.12 -0.88
CA GLY A 57 -11.39 9.72 0.37
C GLY A 57 -12.10 10.32 1.60
N ARG A 58 -11.64 9.96 2.78
CA ARG A 58 -12.21 10.46 4.05
C ARG A 58 -12.13 11.96 4.20
N GLU A 59 -11.13 12.59 3.58
CA GLU A 59 -10.98 14.05 3.56
C GLU A 59 -11.80 14.75 2.48
N GLY A 60 -12.62 14.01 1.74
CA GLY A 60 -13.50 14.54 0.71
C GLY A 60 -12.83 14.84 -0.62
N ILE A 61 -11.54 14.50 -0.79
CA ILE A 61 -10.80 14.66 -2.05
C ILE A 61 -11.08 13.46 -2.96
N GLU A 62 -11.43 13.74 -4.21
CA GLU A 62 -11.74 12.72 -5.21
C GLU A 62 -10.47 12.11 -5.84
N GLY A 63 -10.50 10.80 -6.09
CA GLY A 63 -9.49 10.09 -6.86
C GLY A 63 -8.12 9.96 -6.21
N THR A 64 -8.05 10.10 -4.88
CA THR A 64 -6.81 9.88 -4.13
C THR A 64 -6.46 8.39 -4.07
N LEU A 65 -5.17 8.08 -3.90
CA LEU A 65 -4.71 6.70 -3.74
C LEU A 65 -5.46 5.99 -2.61
N GLU A 66 -5.63 6.66 -1.47
CA GLU A 66 -6.36 6.11 -0.33
C GLU A 66 -7.82 5.81 -0.68
N ALA A 67 -8.51 6.71 -1.38
CA ALA A 67 -9.90 6.50 -1.78
C ALA A 67 -10.08 5.30 -2.70
N LEU A 68 -9.08 5.01 -3.53
CA LEU A 68 -9.17 4.01 -4.60
C LEU A 68 -8.55 2.66 -4.25
N ALA A 69 -7.61 2.62 -3.29
CA ALA A 69 -6.80 1.43 -3.08
C ALA A 69 -6.57 1.05 -1.60
N SER A 70 -7.06 1.84 -0.64
CA SER A 70 -7.02 1.42 0.77
C SER A 70 -8.05 0.32 1.06
N ARG A 71 -7.91 -0.33 2.21
CA ARG A 71 -8.84 -1.41 2.63
C ARG A 71 -10.29 -0.95 2.63
N TYR A 72 -10.57 0.25 3.12
CA TYR A 72 -11.94 0.78 3.07
C TYR A 72 -12.33 1.20 1.65
N GLY A 73 -11.41 1.78 0.87
CA GLY A 73 -11.67 2.16 -0.52
C GLY A 73 -12.07 0.97 -1.39
N ILE A 74 -11.34 -0.14 -1.28
CA ILE A 74 -11.67 -1.41 -1.95
C ILE A 74 -13.07 -1.89 -1.57
N ALA A 75 -13.40 -1.90 -0.28
CA ALA A 75 -14.71 -2.32 0.19
C ALA A 75 -15.85 -1.40 -0.30
N ASP A 76 -15.63 -0.08 -0.28
CA ASP A 76 -16.63 0.90 -0.72
C ASP A 76 -16.84 0.87 -2.24
N ILE A 77 -15.77 0.67 -3.03
CA ILE A 77 -15.87 0.46 -4.48
C ILE A 77 -16.66 -0.81 -4.78
N MET A 78 -16.37 -1.90 -4.08
CA MET A 78 -17.09 -3.16 -4.24
C MET A 78 -18.58 -3.00 -4.01
N LYS A 79 -18.98 -2.38 -2.88
CA LYS A 79 -20.37 -2.07 -2.55
C LYS A 79 -21.03 -1.22 -3.63
N ALA A 80 -20.39 -0.11 -4.01
CA ALA A 80 -20.94 0.81 -5.01
C ALA A 80 -21.15 0.16 -6.40
N ARG A 81 -20.29 -0.77 -6.80
CA ARG A 81 -20.43 -1.52 -8.05
C ARG A 81 -21.57 -2.54 -7.96
N MET A 82 -21.69 -3.23 -6.84
CA MET A 82 -22.82 -4.15 -6.59
C MET A 82 -24.18 -3.43 -6.53
N GLU A 83 -24.23 -2.24 -5.93
CA GLU A 83 -25.44 -1.39 -5.91
C GLU A 83 -25.86 -0.94 -7.31
N LYS A 84 -24.92 -0.83 -8.25
CA LYS A 84 -25.19 -0.57 -9.68
C LYS A 84 -25.63 -1.80 -10.45
N GLY A 85 -25.71 -2.97 -9.79
CA GLY A 85 -26.23 -4.21 -10.36
C GLY A 85 -25.15 -5.14 -10.92
N GLU A 86 -23.87 -4.90 -10.64
CA GLU A 86 -22.82 -5.84 -11.01
C GLU A 86 -22.92 -7.09 -10.11
N ASP A 87 -22.76 -8.27 -10.71
CA ASP A 87 -22.94 -9.54 -10.03
C ASP A 87 -21.68 -9.95 -9.26
N SER A 88 -21.88 -10.47 -8.04
CA SER A 88 -20.81 -10.89 -7.15
C SER A 88 -21.27 -12.02 -6.23
N LEU A 89 -20.32 -12.84 -5.77
CA LEU A 89 -20.53 -13.85 -4.75
C LEU A 89 -20.90 -13.22 -3.40
N LEU A 90 -20.53 -11.96 -3.15
CA LEU A 90 -20.84 -11.21 -1.91
C LEU A 90 -22.25 -10.60 -1.86
N LYS A 91 -23.10 -10.89 -2.83
CA LYS A 91 -24.42 -10.26 -2.98
C LYS A 91 -25.35 -10.44 -1.78
N ASN A 92 -25.14 -11.46 -0.98
CA ASN A 92 -25.98 -11.76 0.18
C ASN A 92 -25.23 -11.56 1.50
N ASP A 93 -24.01 -11.03 1.49
CA ASP A 93 -23.22 -10.84 2.69
C ASP A 93 -23.69 -9.59 3.44
N GLU A 94 -23.86 -9.72 4.75
CA GLU A 94 -24.26 -8.60 5.61
C GLU A 94 -23.16 -7.56 5.76
N VAL A 95 -21.89 -7.98 5.69
CA VAL A 95 -20.72 -7.12 5.84
C VAL A 95 -19.76 -7.35 4.68
N ILE A 96 -19.49 -6.29 3.94
CA ILE A 96 -18.48 -6.28 2.89
C ILE A 96 -17.32 -5.42 3.36
N ASP A 97 -16.19 -6.06 3.59
CA ASP A 97 -14.90 -5.44 3.92
C ASP A 97 -13.81 -5.90 2.94
N SER A 98 -12.60 -5.38 3.07
CA SER A 98 -11.50 -5.74 2.16
C SER A 98 -11.15 -7.23 2.22
N GLN A 99 -11.32 -7.88 3.38
CA GLN A 99 -11.05 -9.31 3.54
C GLN A 99 -12.05 -10.17 2.79
N SER A 100 -13.35 -9.83 2.89
CA SER A 100 -14.40 -10.53 2.13
C SER A 100 -14.18 -10.37 0.62
N VAL A 101 -13.71 -9.21 0.15
CA VAL A 101 -13.36 -8.99 -1.26
C VAL A 101 -12.17 -9.87 -1.70
N LEU A 102 -11.11 -9.98 -0.88
CA LEU A 102 -9.98 -10.88 -1.16
C LEU A 102 -10.44 -12.35 -1.23
N ASN A 103 -11.27 -12.78 -0.29
CA ASN A 103 -11.79 -14.14 -0.25
C ASN A 103 -12.68 -14.45 -1.46
N ALA A 104 -13.52 -13.50 -1.86
CA ALA A 104 -14.35 -13.61 -3.05
C ALA A 104 -13.51 -13.71 -4.33
N ALA A 105 -12.47 -12.89 -4.46
CA ALA A 105 -11.54 -12.95 -5.60
C ALA A 105 -10.83 -14.31 -5.66
N SER A 106 -10.37 -14.83 -4.52
CA SER A 106 -9.75 -16.17 -4.42
C SER A 106 -10.73 -17.28 -4.79
N SER A 107 -12.03 -17.04 -4.63
CA SER A 107 -13.12 -17.94 -5.03
C SER A 107 -13.55 -17.76 -6.48
N GLY A 108 -12.89 -16.89 -7.24
CA GLY A 108 -13.16 -16.65 -8.67
C GLY A 108 -14.24 -15.60 -8.94
N ASP A 109 -14.60 -14.77 -7.97
CA ASP A 109 -15.52 -13.64 -8.18
C ASP A 109 -14.89 -12.62 -9.12
N LYS A 110 -15.51 -12.43 -10.29
CA LYS A 110 -14.98 -11.55 -11.33
C LYS A 110 -14.98 -10.09 -10.92
N LEU A 111 -15.99 -9.64 -10.18
CA LEU A 111 -16.08 -8.26 -9.73
C LEU A 111 -15.00 -7.97 -8.68
N ALA A 112 -14.83 -8.87 -7.71
CA ALA A 112 -13.80 -8.74 -6.69
C ALA A 112 -12.38 -8.74 -7.30
N ILE A 113 -12.11 -9.62 -8.29
CA ILE A 113 -10.85 -9.64 -9.03
C ILE A 113 -10.61 -8.29 -9.71
N GLN A 114 -11.59 -7.74 -10.43
CA GLN A 114 -11.44 -6.44 -11.10
C GLN A 114 -11.18 -5.30 -10.12
N VAL A 115 -11.91 -5.25 -9.00
CA VAL A 115 -11.71 -4.22 -7.97
C VAL A 115 -10.30 -4.27 -7.40
N LEU A 116 -9.77 -5.46 -7.12
CA LEU A 116 -8.41 -5.62 -6.63
C LEU A 116 -7.36 -5.31 -7.69
N GLU A 117 -7.58 -5.67 -8.94
CA GLU A 117 -6.66 -5.33 -10.04
C GLU A 117 -6.58 -3.81 -10.25
N GLU A 118 -7.71 -3.11 -10.25
CA GLU A 118 -7.75 -1.65 -10.34
C GLU A 118 -7.02 -0.99 -9.16
N ALA A 119 -7.22 -1.47 -7.93
CA ALA A 119 -6.51 -0.97 -6.76
C ALA A 119 -5.00 -1.23 -6.84
N ALA A 120 -4.59 -2.44 -7.26
CA ALA A 120 -3.18 -2.79 -7.46
C ALA A 120 -2.51 -1.91 -8.53
N ASP A 121 -3.22 -1.57 -9.60
CA ASP A 121 -2.72 -0.64 -10.62
C ASP A 121 -2.42 0.74 -10.04
N TYR A 122 -3.30 1.32 -9.21
CA TYR A 122 -3.05 2.61 -8.57
C TYR A 122 -1.87 2.57 -7.59
N ILE A 123 -1.75 1.50 -6.81
CA ILE A 123 -0.60 1.31 -5.92
C ILE A 123 0.67 1.15 -6.73
N GLY A 124 0.67 0.33 -7.78
CA GLY A 124 1.82 0.12 -8.65
C GLY A 124 2.31 1.41 -9.33
N ILE A 125 1.38 2.24 -9.82
CA ILE A 125 1.71 3.58 -10.36
C ILE A 125 2.36 4.45 -9.28
N SER A 126 1.83 4.45 -8.06
CA SER A 126 2.37 5.25 -6.96
C SER A 126 3.77 4.78 -6.55
N ILE A 127 4.00 3.47 -6.51
CA ILE A 127 5.33 2.88 -6.26
C ILE A 127 6.32 3.29 -7.35
N ASP A 128 5.93 3.19 -8.60
CA ASP A 128 6.78 3.58 -9.73
C ASP A 128 7.19 5.06 -9.66
N ILE A 129 6.28 5.94 -9.26
CA ILE A 129 6.58 7.35 -9.02
C ILE A 129 7.61 7.51 -7.89
N LEU A 130 7.42 6.82 -6.77
CA LEU A 130 8.34 6.89 -5.63
C LEU A 130 9.74 6.37 -6.00
N ILE A 131 9.82 5.27 -6.71
CA ILE A 131 11.08 4.71 -7.22
C ILE A 131 11.80 5.76 -8.10
N LYS A 132 11.10 6.42 -9.00
CA LYS A 132 11.68 7.44 -9.89
C LYS A 132 12.10 8.71 -9.17
N LEU A 133 11.42 9.10 -8.10
CA LEU A 133 11.73 10.31 -7.33
C LEU A 133 12.88 10.09 -6.35
N PHE A 134 12.92 8.95 -5.67
CA PHE A 134 13.85 8.69 -4.57
C PHE A 134 15.01 7.77 -4.97
N ASN A 135 14.91 7.03 -6.08
CA ASN A 135 15.90 6.04 -6.50
C ASN A 135 16.25 5.06 -5.38
N THR A 136 15.23 4.58 -4.69
CA THR A 136 15.35 3.73 -3.50
C THR A 136 15.88 2.33 -3.83
N GLN A 137 16.48 1.65 -2.84
CA GLN A 137 17.02 0.29 -2.98
C GLN A 137 15.93 -0.79 -2.88
N ALA A 138 14.84 -0.52 -2.16
CA ALA A 138 13.74 -1.47 -1.98
C ALA A 138 12.41 -0.76 -1.70
N ILE A 139 11.31 -1.49 -1.92
CA ILE A 139 9.97 -1.15 -1.45
C ILE A 139 9.53 -2.25 -0.48
N VAL A 140 8.97 -1.88 0.65
CA VAL A 140 8.36 -2.79 1.63
C VAL A 140 6.86 -2.54 1.68
N LEU A 141 6.07 -3.54 1.32
CA LEU A 141 4.61 -3.52 1.47
C LEU A 141 4.26 -4.01 2.88
N SER A 142 3.55 -3.20 3.64
CA SER A 142 3.19 -3.45 5.03
C SER A 142 1.68 -3.32 5.23
N GLY A 143 1.17 -3.89 6.31
CA GLY A 143 -0.25 -3.84 6.64
C GLY A 143 -1.01 -5.11 6.28
N GLY A 144 -2.34 -5.05 6.37
CA GLY A 144 -3.22 -6.20 6.43
C GLY A 144 -3.46 -7.01 5.15
N PHE A 145 -2.67 -6.81 4.09
CA PHE A 145 -2.70 -7.66 2.89
C PHE A 145 -1.60 -8.72 2.86
N GLY A 146 -0.94 -9.01 4.00
CA GLY A 146 0.16 -9.96 4.16
C GLY A 146 0.08 -11.25 3.33
N GLU A 147 0.16 -12.43 3.94
CA GLU A 147 0.14 -13.72 3.24
C GLU A 147 -1.16 -13.98 2.47
N GLU A 148 -2.30 -13.52 2.99
CA GLU A 148 -3.62 -13.68 2.33
C GLU A 148 -3.78 -12.79 1.10
N GLY A 149 -2.90 -11.79 0.93
CA GLY A 149 -2.87 -10.86 -0.20
C GLY A 149 -1.89 -11.23 -1.30
N GLU A 150 -1.38 -12.46 -1.39
CA GLU A 150 -0.37 -12.85 -2.39
C GLU A 150 -0.81 -12.47 -3.81
N PHE A 151 -2.05 -12.75 -4.19
CA PHE A 151 -2.60 -12.35 -5.48
C PHE A 151 -2.50 -10.84 -5.70
N PHE A 152 -2.87 -10.05 -4.70
CA PHE A 152 -2.85 -8.59 -4.77
C PHE A 152 -1.41 -8.05 -4.85
N ASN A 153 -0.51 -8.59 -4.03
CA ASN A 153 0.90 -8.22 -4.06
C ASN A 153 1.57 -8.54 -5.40
N GLU A 154 1.25 -9.69 -6.01
CA GLU A 154 1.76 -10.04 -7.34
C GLU A 154 1.22 -9.12 -8.44
N LYS A 155 -0.02 -8.66 -8.35
CA LYS A 155 -0.57 -7.66 -9.28
C LYS A 155 0.16 -6.31 -9.14
N ILE A 156 0.45 -5.86 -7.91
CA ILE A 156 1.25 -4.65 -7.66
C ILE A 156 2.64 -4.79 -8.30
N LYS A 157 3.35 -5.88 -8.04
CA LYS A 157 4.68 -6.14 -8.60
C LYS A 157 4.67 -6.16 -10.13
N SER A 158 3.68 -6.85 -10.71
CA SER A 158 3.50 -6.90 -12.17
C SER A 158 3.33 -5.50 -12.76
N LYS A 159 2.53 -4.64 -12.10
CA LYS A 159 2.31 -3.27 -12.56
C LYS A 159 3.57 -2.42 -12.47
N VAL A 160 4.31 -2.53 -11.38
CA VAL A 160 5.60 -1.82 -11.24
C VAL A 160 6.56 -2.26 -12.33
N SER A 161 6.69 -3.58 -12.58
CA SER A 161 7.54 -4.11 -13.65
C SER A 161 7.15 -3.61 -15.05
N GLU A 162 5.85 -3.47 -15.33
CA GLU A 162 5.34 -2.89 -16.59
C GLU A 162 5.78 -1.43 -16.79
N LEU A 163 5.81 -0.64 -15.69
CA LEU A 163 6.09 0.79 -15.71
C LEU A 163 7.59 1.12 -15.60
N SER A 164 8.41 0.15 -15.19
CA SER A 164 9.85 0.34 -14.93
C SER A 164 10.59 0.79 -16.19
N LEU A 165 11.50 1.76 -16.00
CA LEU A 165 12.37 2.22 -17.07
C LEU A 165 13.39 1.14 -17.43
N GLN A 166 13.70 0.96 -18.73
CA GLN A 166 14.77 0.05 -19.18
C GLN A 166 16.15 0.37 -18.58
N LEU A 167 16.34 1.55 -18.01
CA LEU A 167 17.57 1.96 -17.33
C LEU A 167 17.71 1.36 -15.93
N GLN A 168 16.59 0.95 -15.31
CA GLN A 168 16.56 0.24 -14.02
C GLN A 168 16.69 -1.27 -14.30
N LYS A 169 17.86 -1.69 -14.77
CA LYS A 169 18.12 -3.09 -15.13
C LYS A 169 18.13 -4.04 -13.94
N ASP A 170 18.37 -3.53 -12.76
CA ASP A 170 18.26 -4.28 -11.51
C ASP A 170 16.86 -4.03 -10.97
N GLU A 171 16.04 -5.07 -10.95
CA GLU A 171 14.69 -5.01 -10.38
C GLU A 171 14.79 -4.59 -8.91
N ILE A 172 14.18 -3.44 -8.59
CA ILE A 172 14.07 -3.00 -7.20
C ILE A 172 13.17 -4.01 -6.47
N PRO A 173 13.67 -4.69 -5.44
CA PRO A 173 12.89 -5.68 -4.73
C PRO A 173 11.66 -5.06 -4.07
N ILE A 174 10.49 -5.65 -4.33
CA ILE A 174 9.24 -5.35 -3.64
C ILE A 174 8.98 -6.48 -2.66
N MET A 175 9.20 -6.20 -1.39
CA MET A 175 9.12 -7.17 -0.30
C MET A 175 7.83 -6.97 0.49
N VAL A 176 7.37 -8.03 1.14
CA VAL A 176 6.23 -7.95 2.06
C VAL A 176 6.76 -7.97 3.49
N SER A 177 6.25 -7.08 4.32
CA SER A 177 6.56 -7.03 5.75
C SER A 177 6.20 -8.34 6.45
N SER A 178 7.08 -8.82 7.31
CA SER A 178 6.81 -9.99 8.16
C SER A 178 5.99 -9.66 9.41
N PHE A 179 5.75 -8.37 9.70
CA PHE A 179 5.01 -7.94 10.90
C PHE A 179 3.49 -8.06 10.76
N GLY A 180 2.97 -8.21 9.54
CA GLY A 180 1.52 -8.26 9.31
C GLY A 180 0.81 -7.05 9.91
N THR A 181 -0.21 -7.31 10.74
CA THR A 181 -1.00 -6.27 11.44
C THR A 181 -0.23 -5.55 12.56
N ASP A 182 0.92 -6.09 13.01
CA ASP A 182 1.72 -5.49 14.07
C ASP A 182 2.73 -4.44 13.56
N ALA A 183 2.78 -4.20 12.25
CA ALA A 183 3.75 -3.28 11.63
C ALA A 183 3.72 -1.87 12.25
N ASN A 184 2.53 -1.33 12.50
CA ASN A 184 2.38 -0.01 13.14
C ASN A 184 2.87 -0.01 14.58
N LEU A 185 2.62 -1.08 15.34
CA LEU A 185 3.09 -1.24 16.72
C LEU A 185 4.61 -1.33 16.75
N MET A 186 5.21 -2.11 15.86
CA MET A 186 6.66 -2.23 15.73
C MET A 186 7.32 -0.90 15.32
N GLY A 187 6.67 -0.11 14.46
CA GLY A 187 7.11 1.24 14.12
C GLY A 187 7.11 2.18 15.33
N ALA A 188 6.01 2.24 16.06
CA ALA A 188 5.89 3.06 17.26
C ALA A 188 6.92 2.64 18.35
N PHE A 189 7.09 1.33 18.56
CA PHE A 189 8.08 0.79 19.49
C PHE A 189 9.50 1.23 19.12
N SER A 190 9.85 1.15 17.83
CA SER A 190 11.17 1.56 17.33
C SER A 190 11.45 3.04 17.58
N LEU A 191 10.47 3.91 17.33
CA LEU A 191 10.60 5.36 17.59
C LEU A 191 10.79 5.65 19.07
N ILE A 192 10.10 4.95 19.97
CA ILE A 192 10.27 5.10 21.42
C ILE A 192 11.69 4.68 21.83
N LEU A 193 12.17 3.54 21.33
CA LEU A 193 13.52 3.06 21.65
C LEU A 193 14.60 4.02 21.18
N GLN A 194 14.49 4.58 19.98
CA GLN A 194 15.44 5.60 19.50
C GLN A 194 15.48 6.80 20.43
N ASN A 195 14.33 7.33 20.82
CA ASN A 195 14.25 8.51 21.68
C ASN A 195 14.73 8.25 23.12
N VAL A 196 14.47 7.05 23.66
CA VAL A 196 14.83 6.72 25.06
C VAL A 196 16.28 6.25 25.18
N LEU A 197 16.80 5.51 24.22
CA LEU A 197 18.12 4.91 24.29
C LEU A 197 19.20 5.73 23.57
N HIS A 198 18.84 6.88 22.96
CA HIS A 198 19.76 7.71 22.17
C HIS A 198 20.56 6.86 21.15
N LEU A 199 19.92 5.87 20.56
CA LEU A 199 20.52 5.05 19.50
C LEU A 199 20.57 5.93 18.25
N GLU A 200 21.62 6.76 18.16
CA GLU A 200 21.99 7.43 16.94
C GLU A 200 22.44 6.35 15.95
N GLY A 201 21.79 6.32 14.78
CA GLY A 201 22.12 5.41 13.68
C GLY A 201 23.42 5.82 12.97
#